data_11f624e6d9b619a85261d5a3b039ca34
#
_entry.id   11f624e6d9b619a85261d5a3b039ca34
#
_cell.length_a   1.000
_cell.length_b   1.000
_cell.length_c   1.000
_cell.angle_alpha   90.00
_cell.angle_beta   90.00
_cell.angle_gamma   90.00
#
_symmetry.space_group_name_H-M   'P 1'
#
loop_
_entity.id
_entity.type
_entity.pdbx_description
1 polymer ?
#
loop_
_entity_poly.entity_id
_entity_poly.type
_entity_poly.pdbx_seq_one_letter_code
_entity_poly.pdbx_strand_id
1 'polypeptide(L)'
;QVPAVIYVCTKFLNELGNPWWFELWDFVKNKEAISLDNTFLKKEWITKTIFEKTICYSDIKSCLMTLSLSEQKLFFLDLTKSEKRKNYNHLFLDWDDVIELDKNPLITIGAHTHAHPILKMESYDSAYEEIENSKLLLEQKLGHYIEHFAYPFGSKNEVSFRDCEIVKKLNFKTAVTSLCHKPDINCMLRLPRYGLIETESLDNIAVKINGISNFLQRHLMI
;
A
#
# COMPACT_ATOMS: atom_id res chain seq x y z
N GLN A 1 -23.85 -14.46 0.43
CA GLN A 1 -23.10 -13.56 -0.48
C GLN A 1 -22.73 -12.31 0.32
N VAL A 2 -21.46 -11.89 0.25
CA VAL A 2 -20.94 -10.72 1.00
C VAL A 2 -20.39 -9.73 -0.03
N PRO A 3 -20.85 -8.46 -0.01
CA PRO A 3 -20.27 -7.44 -0.88
C PRO A 3 -18.82 -7.11 -0.47
N ALA A 4 -18.01 -6.74 -1.46
CA ALA A 4 -16.62 -6.40 -1.26
C ALA A 4 -16.21 -5.17 -2.09
N VAL A 5 -15.19 -4.46 -1.62
CA VAL A 5 -14.53 -3.38 -2.37
C VAL A 5 -13.12 -3.83 -2.73
N ILE A 6 -12.76 -3.72 -4.00
CA ILE A 6 -11.40 -3.97 -4.50
C ILE A 6 -10.77 -2.62 -4.82
N TYR A 7 -9.69 -2.28 -4.10
CA TYR A 7 -8.95 -1.04 -4.32
C TYR A 7 -7.79 -1.28 -5.28
N VAL A 8 -7.77 -0.55 -6.38
CA VAL A 8 -6.90 -0.81 -7.53
C VAL A 8 -5.84 0.28 -7.69
N CYS A 9 -4.57 -0.15 -7.76
CA CYS A 9 -3.46 0.69 -8.20
C CYS A 9 -3.35 0.63 -9.72
N THR A 10 -3.69 1.71 -10.40
CA THR A 10 -3.85 1.69 -11.86
C THR A 10 -2.57 1.47 -12.65
N LYS A 11 -1.41 1.78 -12.09
CA LYS A 11 -0.11 1.55 -12.74
C LYS A 11 0.29 0.07 -12.81
N PHE A 12 -0.26 -0.76 -11.91
CA PHE A 12 0.04 -2.19 -11.93
C PHE A 12 -0.77 -2.96 -12.98
N LEU A 13 -1.81 -2.33 -13.56
CA LEU A 13 -2.64 -2.94 -14.59
C LEU A 13 -1.95 -2.83 -15.96
N ASN A 14 -1.45 -3.94 -16.52
CA ASN A 14 -0.76 -4.03 -17.81
C ASN A 14 0.50 -3.17 -17.97
N GLU A 15 0.96 -2.55 -16.90
CA GLU A 15 2.19 -1.76 -16.89
C GLU A 15 3.22 -2.40 -15.94
N LEU A 16 4.48 -2.03 -16.13
CA LEU A 16 5.54 -2.35 -15.18
C LEU A 16 5.41 -1.43 -13.95
N GLY A 17 4.41 -1.68 -13.11
CA GLY A 17 4.37 -1.11 -11.79
C GLY A 17 5.66 -1.44 -11.04
N ASN A 18 5.96 -0.70 -9.98
CA ASN A 18 7.13 -0.99 -9.16
C ASN A 18 6.72 -1.62 -7.82
N PRO A 19 6.42 -2.92 -7.78
CA PRO A 19 6.16 -3.63 -6.54
C PRO A 19 7.48 -3.88 -5.80
N TRP A 20 8.12 -2.81 -5.38
CA TRP A 20 9.47 -2.81 -4.81
C TRP A 20 9.65 -3.81 -3.65
N TRP A 21 8.59 -4.17 -2.93
CA TRP A 21 8.62 -5.17 -1.85
C TRP A 21 8.93 -6.57 -2.36
N PHE A 22 8.48 -6.96 -3.56
CA PHE A 22 8.89 -8.22 -4.19
C PHE A 22 10.30 -8.13 -4.73
N GLU A 23 10.64 -7.02 -5.39
CA GLU A 23 11.98 -6.77 -5.94
C GLU A 23 13.05 -6.79 -4.83
N LEU A 24 12.76 -6.12 -3.71
CA LEU A 24 13.63 -6.13 -2.54
C LEU A 24 13.81 -7.54 -1.95
N TRP A 25 12.71 -8.30 -1.81
CA TRP A 25 12.82 -9.67 -1.31
C TRP A 25 13.62 -10.56 -2.25
N ASP A 26 13.40 -10.45 -3.54
CA ASP A 26 14.16 -11.20 -4.55
C ASP A 26 15.65 -10.84 -4.53
N PHE A 27 15.98 -9.58 -4.28
CA PHE A 27 17.36 -9.12 -4.11
C PHE A 27 18.02 -9.71 -2.87
N VAL A 28 17.32 -9.70 -1.73
CA VAL A 28 17.88 -10.15 -0.45
C VAL A 28 17.99 -11.67 -0.36
N LYS A 29 16.97 -12.41 -0.82
CA LYS A 29 16.87 -13.87 -0.59
C LYS A 29 18.00 -14.69 -1.18
N ASN A 30 18.62 -14.20 -2.27
CA ASN A 30 19.63 -14.92 -3.03
C ASN A 30 21.07 -14.55 -2.67
N LYS A 31 21.30 -13.71 -1.68
CA LYS A 31 22.62 -13.21 -1.29
C LYS A 31 22.99 -13.71 0.10
N GLU A 32 24.28 -13.95 0.34
CA GLU A 32 24.81 -14.33 1.66
C GLU A 32 25.40 -13.15 2.42
N ALA A 33 25.66 -12.05 1.72
CA ALA A 33 26.04 -10.75 2.29
C ALA A 33 25.55 -9.62 1.38
N ILE A 34 25.19 -8.51 1.97
CA ILE A 34 24.75 -7.31 1.28
C ILE A 34 25.48 -6.12 1.91
N SER A 35 26.08 -5.29 1.07
CA SER A 35 26.65 -4.00 1.46
C SER A 35 26.00 -2.89 0.63
N LEU A 36 25.42 -1.92 1.30
CA LEU A 36 24.90 -0.70 0.70
C LEU A 36 25.71 0.48 1.17
N ASP A 37 26.14 1.31 0.23
CA ASP A 37 26.80 2.60 0.49
C ASP A 37 26.26 3.61 -0.54
N ASN A 38 25.06 4.09 -0.28
CA ASN A 38 24.40 5.09 -1.12
C ASN A 38 23.92 6.29 -0.28
N THR A 39 23.35 7.28 -0.93
CA THR A 39 22.87 8.52 -0.30
C THR A 39 21.81 8.27 0.78
N PHE A 40 21.03 7.20 0.68
CA PHE A 40 19.89 6.93 1.55
C PHE A 40 20.23 5.98 2.69
N LEU A 41 21.13 5.02 2.45
CA LEU A 41 21.45 3.99 3.43
C LEU A 41 22.89 3.51 3.27
N LYS A 42 23.62 3.54 4.39
CA LYS A 42 24.99 2.99 4.48
C LYS A 42 25.01 1.92 5.56
N LYS A 43 25.02 0.65 5.14
CA LYS A 43 25.01 -0.50 6.05
C LYS A 43 25.44 -1.78 5.36
N GLU A 44 25.96 -2.71 6.15
CA GLU A 44 26.34 -4.06 5.73
C GLU A 44 25.53 -5.10 6.52
N TRP A 45 25.18 -6.19 5.88
CA TRP A 45 24.48 -7.34 6.47
C TRP A 45 25.11 -8.64 6.03
N ILE A 46 25.16 -9.59 6.95
CA ILE A 46 25.29 -11.00 6.63
C ILE A 46 23.86 -11.55 6.43
N THR A 47 23.62 -12.31 5.39
CA THR A 47 22.29 -12.77 4.98
C THR A 47 22.29 -14.27 4.62
N LYS A 48 22.96 -15.08 5.45
CA LYS A 48 23.07 -16.54 5.25
C LYS A 48 21.82 -17.27 5.70
N THR A 49 21.21 -16.85 6.81
CA THR A 49 20.00 -17.45 7.37
C THR A 49 18.74 -16.67 6.98
N ILE A 50 17.58 -17.30 7.06
CA ILE A 50 16.30 -16.63 6.81
C ILE A 50 16.07 -15.48 7.80
N PHE A 51 16.51 -15.63 9.05
CA PHE A 51 16.40 -14.59 10.08
C PHE A 51 17.23 -13.36 9.71
N GLU A 52 18.49 -13.53 9.30
CA GLU A 52 19.37 -12.44 8.85
C GLU A 52 18.81 -11.75 7.60
N LYS A 53 18.27 -12.52 6.65
CA LYS A 53 17.58 -11.99 5.46
C LYS A 53 16.37 -11.14 5.84
N THR A 54 15.59 -11.57 6.81
CA THR A 54 14.42 -10.83 7.30
C THR A 54 14.83 -9.52 7.95
N ILE A 55 15.92 -9.51 8.73
CA ILE A 55 16.48 -8.27 9.32
C ILE A 55 16.92 -7.31 8.22
N CYS A 56 17.72 -7.79 7.26
CA CYS A 56 18.20 -6.98 6.14
C CYS A 56 17.02 -6.37 5.35
N TYR A 57 16.03 -7.20 4.99
CA TYR A 57 14.80 -6.75 4.34
C TYR A 57 14.06 -5.68 5.15
N SER A 58 13.91 -5.89 6.45
CA SER A 58 13.21 -4.96 7.34
C SER A 58 13.93 -3.61 7.45
N ASP A 59 15.26 -3.62 7.55
CA ASP A 59 16.06 -2.40 7.61
C ASP A 59 15.94 -1.58 6.31
N ILE A 60 16.12 -2.23 5.16
CA ILE A 60 16.01 -1.58 3.84
C ILE A 60 14.56 -1.08 3.63
N LYS A 61 13.57 -1.91 3.95
CA LYS A 61 12.15 -1.52 3.91
C LYS A 61 11.90 -0.26 4.74
N SER A 62 12.43 -0.20 5.96
CA SER A 62 12.26 0.95 6.86
C SER A 62 12.83 2.23 6.26
N CYS A 63 13.96 2.16 5.57
CA CYS A 63 14.51 3.27 4.81
C CYS A 63 13.59 3.66 3.65
N LEU A 64 13.17 2.70 2.81
CA LEU A 64 12.29 2.95 1.66
C LEU A 64 10.95 3.58 2.07
N MET A 65 10.43 3.24 3.26
CA MET A 65 9.20 3.82 3.81
C MET A 65 9.32 5.31 4.19
N THR A 66 10.52 5.89 4.15
CA THR A 66 10.76 7.32 4.37
C THR A 66 11.02 8.11 3.09
N LEU A 67 10.97 7.47 1.94
CA LEU A 67 11.34 8.02 0.64
C LEU A 67 10.11 8.26 -0.24
N SER A 68 10.16 9.33 -1.05
CA SER A 68 9.23 9.56 -2.14
C SER A 68 9.40 8.52 -3.26
N LEU A 69 8.42 8.41 -4.17
CA LEU A 69 8.51 7.52 -5.35
C LEU A 69 9.77 7.75 -6.19
N SER A 70 10.14 9.00 -6.39
CA SER A 70 11.34 9.36 -7.15
C SER A 70 12.61 8.90 -6.45
N GLU A 71 12.71 9.07 -5.15
CA GLU A 71 13.83 8.62 -4.33
C GLU A 71 13.89 7.09 -4.24
N GLN A 72 12.74 6.41 -4.06
CA GLN A 72 12.67 4.95 -4.13
C GLN A 72 13.18 4.42 -5.47
N LYS A 73 12.81 5.07 -6.58
CA LYS A 73 13.32 4.72 -7.91
C LYS A 73 14.83 4.85 -8.00
N LEU A 74 15.41 5.95 -7.47
CA LEU A 74 16.86 6.14 -7.42
C LEU A 74 17.54 5.09 -6.54
N PHE A 75 16.96 4.77 -5.39
CA PHE A 75 17.45 3.71 -4.51
C PHE A 75 17.54 2.37 -5.24
N PHE A 76 16.50 1.98 -5.96
CA PHE A 76 16.48 0.71 -6.71
C PHE A 76 17.39 0.70 -7.94
N LEU A 77 17.60 1.84 -8.59
CA LEU A 77 18.59 1.95 -9.67
C LEU A 77 20.01 1.70 -9.15
N ASP A 78 20.31 2.19 -7.95
CA ASP A 78 21.60 1.92 -7.30
C ASP A 78 21.72 0.48 -6.77
N LEU A 79 20.65 -0.05 -6.19
CA LEU A 79 20.60 -1.41 -5.64
C LEU A 79 20.83 -2.47 -6.70
N THR A 80 20.22 -2.29 -7.88
CA THR A 80 20.19 -3.31 -8.94
C THR A 80 21.23 -3.13 -10.03
N LYS A 81 22.10 -2.14 -9.94
CA LYS A 81 23.16 -1.62 -10.88
C LYS A 81 23.33 -2.29 -12.24
N SER A 82 22.93 -3.54 -12.41
CA SER A 82 23.06 -4.33 -13.66
C SER A 82 22.09 -5.51 -13.76
N GLU A 83 21.25 -5.74 -12.78
CA GLU A 83 20.32 -6.86 -12.80
C GLU A 83 19.06 -6.49 -13.61
N LYS A 84 18.69 -7.34 -14.57
CA LYS A 84 17.47 -7.16 -15.34
C LYS A 84 16.28 -7.25 -14.38
N ARG A 85 15.46 -6.20 -14.31
CA ARG A 85 14.26 -6.20 -13.48
C ARG A 85 13.35 -7.36 -13.85
N LYS A 86 12.86 -8.07 -12.84
CA LYS A 86 11.86 -9.11 -13.02
C LYS A 86 10.50 -8.49 -13.32
N ASN A 87 9.72 -9.19 -14.11
CA ASN A 87 8.34 -8.85 -14.36
C ASN A 87 7.46 -9.58 -13.34
N TYR A 88 6.65 -8.81 -12.59
CA TYR A 88 5.71 -9.29 -11.59
C TYR A 88 4.25 -9.14 -12.03
N ASN A 89 3.97 -8.81 -13.29
CA ASN A 89 2.62 -8.55 -13.78
C ASN A 89 1.67 -9.73 -13.52
N HIS A 90 2.18 -10.96 -13.56
CA HIS A 90 1.39 -12.17 -13.27
C HIS A 90 0.85 -12.26 -11.83
N LEU A 91 1.27 -11.36 -10.93
CA LEU A 91 0.78 -11.25 -9.56
C LEU A 91 -0.33 -10.21 -9.39
N PHE A 92 -0.63 -9.46 -10.45
CA PHE A 92 -1.61 -8.38 -10.42
C PHE A 92 -2.73 -8.65 -11.42
N LEU A 93 -3.87 -8.05 -11.16
CA LEU A 93 -4.97 -7.98 -12.14
C LEU A 93 -4.53 -7.17 -13.35
N ASP A 94 -5.16 -7.41 -14.48
CA ASP A 94 -5.12 -6.53 -15.64
C ASP A 94 -6.42 -5.74 -15.80
N TRP A 95 -6.52 -4.93 -16.85
CA TRP A 95 -7.73 -4.13 -17.10
C TRP A 95 -8.95 -4.97 -17.42
N ASP A 96 -8.79 -6.10 -18.11
CA ASP A 96 -9.88 -6.99 -18.46
C ASP A 96 -10.44 -7.66 -17.20
N ASP A 97 -9.58 -8.06 -16.27
CA ASP A 97 -9.97 -8.57 -14.94
C ASP A 97 -10.78 -7.52 -14.16
N VAL A 98 -10.32 -6.26 -14.13
CA VAL A 98 -11.00 -5.18 -13.39
C VAL A 98 -12.36 -4.90 -13.99
N ILE A 99 -12.49 -4.85 -15.35
CA ILE A 99 -13.75 -4.66 -16.05
C ILE A 99 -14.71 -5.83 -15.79
N GLU A 100 -14.20 -7.06 -15.72
CA GLU A 100 -15.03 -8.24 -15.43
C GLU A 100 -15.52 -8.23 -13.97
N LEU A 101 -14.66 -7.87 -13.03
CA LEU A 101 -15.02 -7.74 -11.61
C LEU A 101 -16.08 -6.65 -11.39
N ASP A 102 -16.00 -5.53 -12.11
CA ASP A 102 -16.94 -4.41 -12.00
C ASP A 102 -18.37 -4.77 -12.44
N LYS A 103 -18.53 -5.76 -13.32
CA LYS A 103 -19.86 -6.28 -13.72
C LYS A 103 -20.57 -7.07 -12.61
N ASN A 104 -19.83 -7.49 -11.58
CA ASN A 104 -20.42 -8.26 -10.48
C ASN A 104 -21.10 -7.32 -9.47
N PRO A 105 -22.40 -7.45 -9.22
CA PRO A 105 -23.15 -6.54 -8.32
C PRO A 105 -22.71 -6.60 -6.86
N LEU A 106 -21.86 -7.56 -6.48
CA LEU A 106 -21.30 -7.65 -5.13
C LEU A 106 -19.89 -7.03 -5.03
N ILE A 107 -19.30 -6.63 -6.16
CA ILE A 107 -17.97 -6.02 -6.18
C ILE A 107 -18.11 -4.53 -6.47
N THR A 108 -17.39 -3.74 -5.71
CA THR A 108 -17.21 -2.31 -5.99
C THR A 108 -15.74 -2.05 -6.26
N ILE A 109 -15.43 -1.35 -7.34
CA ILE A 109 -14.05 -0.93 -7.62
C ILE A 109 -13.77 0.41 -6.94
N GLY A 110 -12.68 0.49 -6.21
CA GLY A 110 -12.18 1.71 -5.56
C GLY A 110 -10.77 2.05 -6.03
N ALA A 111 -10.35 3.28 -5.85
CA ALA A 111 -9.01 3.75 -6.21
C ALA A 111 -7.99 3.53 -5.08
N HIS A 112 -6.72 3.29 -5.46
CA HIS A 112 -5.60 3.08 -4.54
C HIS A 112 -4.32 3.78 -5.00
N THR A 113 -4.43 5.01 -5.51
CA THR A 113 -3.40 5.77 -6.21
C THR A 113 -2.98 5.15 -7.55
N HIS A 114 -2.16 5.87 -8.31
CA HIS A 114 -1.62 5.36 -9.56
C HIS A 114 -0.48 4.35 -9.32
N ALA A 115 0.57 4.76 -8.57
CA ALA A 115 1.81 3.98 -8.43
C ALA A 115 2.09 3.47 -6.99
N HIS A 116 1.13 3.54 -6.06
CA HIS A 116 1.25 3.11 -4.67
C HIS A 116 2.34 3.84 -3.86
N PRO A 117 2.41 5.20 -3.90
CA PRO A 117 3.39 5.97 -3.11
C PRO A 117 3.10 5.93 -1.62
N ILE A 118 4.08 6.35 -0.83
CA ILE A 118 3.84 6.79 0.54
C ILE A 118 3.41 8.25 0.47
N LEU A 119 2.10 8.50 0.42
CA LEU A 119 1.55 9.83 0.13
C LEU A 119 2.16 10.94 0.98
N LYS A 120 2.42 10.66 2.26
CA LYS A 120 3.01 11.62 3.18
C LYS A 120 4.43 12.06 2.77
N MET A 121 5.16 11.24 2.01
CA MET A 121 6.52 11.53 1.52
C MET A 121 6.52 12.28 0.19
N GLU A 122 5.37 12.35 -0.48
CA GLU A 122 5.23 13.09 -1.72
C GLU A 122 5.00 14.59 -1.48
N SER A 123 5.30 15.42 -2.49
CA SER A 123 4.83 16.81 -2.52
C SER A 123 3.30 16.86 -2.59
N TYR A 124 2.69 18.02 -2.35
CA TYR A 124 1.25 18.18 -2.51
C TYR A 124 0.81 17.84 -3.94
N ASP A 125 1.51 18.38 -4.93
CA ASP A 125 1.16 18.20 -6.34
C ASP A 125 1.32 16.74 -6.77
N SER A 126 2.42 16.09 -6.39
CA SER A 126 2.63 14.66 -6.67
C SER A 126 1.58 13.77 -6.01
N ALA A 127 1.24 14.03 -4.75
CA ALA A 127 0.19 13.29 -4.04
C ALA A 127 -1.19 13.50 -4.69
N TYR A 128 -1.48 14.73 -5.12
CA TYR A 128 -2.72 15.07 -5.82
C TYR A 128 -2.80 14.33 -7.16
N GLU A 129 -1.76 14.39 -7.98
CA GLU A 129 -1.69 13.71 -9.28
C GLU A 129 -1.84 12.19 -9.14
N GLU A 130 -1.18 11.59 -8.16
CA GLU A 130 -1.26 10.14 -7.88
C GLU A 130 -2.68 9.69 -7.56
N ILE A 131 -3.42 10.45 -6.78
CA ILE A 131 -4.80 10.14 -6.41
C ILE A 131 -5.75 10.43 -7.57
N GLU A 132 -5.62 11.61 -8.22
CA GLU A 132 -6.45 12.03 -9.33
C GLU A 132 -6.31 11.11 -10.55
N ASN A 133 -5.08 10.80 -10.98
CA ASN A 133 -4.82 9.93 -12.12
C ASN A 133 -5.44 8.55 -11.92
N SER A 134 -5.34 7.97 -10.70
CA SER A 134 -5.95 6.67 -10.43
C SER A 134 -7.47 6.72 -10.58
N LYS A 135 -8.10 7.79 -10.09
CA LYS A 135 -9.54 8.00 -10.20
C LYS A 135 -9.98 8.15 -11.65
N LEU A 136 -9.36 9.09 -12.38
CA LEU A 136 -9.71 9.40 -13.76
C LEU A 136 -9.53 8.19 -14.69
N LEU A 137 -8.45 7.43 -14.55
CA LEU A 137 -8.21 6.23 -15.34
C LEU A 137 -9.26 5.15 -15.09
N LEU A 138 -9.65 4.93 -13.84
CA LEU A 138 -10.72 3.98 -13.50
C LEU A 138 -12.06 4.45 -14.05
N GLU A 139 -12.42 5.72 -13.85
CA GLU A 139 -13.68 6.30 -14.36
C GLU A 139 -13.75 6.23 -15.89
N GLN A 140 -12.66 6.51 -16.59
CA GLN A 140 -12.57 6.40 -18.04
C GLN A 140 -12.77 4.96 -18.53
N LYS A 141 -12.21 3.98 -17.84
CA LYS A 141 -12.26 2.57 -18.24
C LYS A 141 -13.59 1.89 -17.90
N LEU A 142 -14.18 2.25 -16.76
CA LEU A 142 -15.38 1.61 -16.24
C LEU A 142 -16.68 2.36 -16.63
N GLY A 143 -16.58 3.63 -17.03
CA GLY A 143 -17.72 4.43 -17.48
C GLY A 143 -18.62 4.96 -16.37
N HIS A 144 -18.18 4.92 -15.11
CA HIS A 144 -18.91 5.45 -13.96
C HIS A 144 -17.96 6.09 -12.92
N TYR A 145 -18.52 6.83 -11.96
CA TYR A 145 -17.74 7.51 -10.92
C TYR A 145 -17.12 6.53 -9.93
N ILE A 146 -15.89 6.79 -9.56
CA ILE A 146 -15.18 6.07 -8.49
C ILE A 146 -15.29 6.85 -7.19
N GLU A 147 -15.99 6.26 -6.23
CA GLU A 147 -16.43 6.94 -5.00
C GLU A 147 -15.62 6.55 -3.76
N HIS A 148 -14.82 5.48 -3.85
CA HIS A 148 -14.12 4.89 -2.71
C HIS A 148 -12.61 4.89 -2.93
N PHE A 149 -11.86 5.19 -1.87
CA PHE A 149 -10.40 5.28 -1.89
C PHE A 149 -9.77 4.47 -0.76
N ALA A 150 -8.60 3.89 -0.99
CA ALA A 150 -7.75 3.37 0.09
C ALA A 150 -6.39 4.07 0.05
N TYR A 151 -5.92 4.53 1.20
CA TYR A 151 -4.57 5.07 1.32
C TYR A 151 -3.53 3.94 1.23
N PRO A 152 -2.49 4.05 0.38
CA PRO A 152 -1.37 3.13 0.37
C PRO A 152 -0.74 2.98 1.75
N PHE A 153 -0.43 1.74 2.16
CA PHE A 153 0.02 1.38 3.51
C PHE A 153 -0.98 1.77 4.62
N GLY A 154 -1.42 3.00 4.66
CA GLY A 154 -2.57 3.49 5.42
C GLY A 154 -2.37 3.71 6.91
N SER A 155 -1.15 3.58 7.47
CA SER A 155 -0.90 3.88 8.88
C SER A 155 -0.69 5.38 9.12
N LYS A 156 -0.56 5.77 10.38
CA LYS A 156 -0.31 7.18 10.78
C LYS A 156 1.02 7.75 10.24
N ASN A 157 1.93 6.88 9.85
CA ASN A 157 3.22 7.29 9.32
C ASN A 157 3.18 7.57 7.82
N GLU A 158 2.24 6.98 7.09
CA GLU A 158 2.12 7.06 5.63
C GLU A 158 0.99 7.98 5.16
N VAL A 159 0.04 8.32 6.04
CA VAL A 159 -1.11 9.19 5.73
C VAL A 159 -1.06 10.47 6.57
N SER A 160 -1.16 11.61 5.93
CA SER A 160 -1.24 12.93 6.57
C SER A 160 -2.64 13.54 6.47
N PHE A 161 -2.87 14.61 7.23
CA PHE A 161 -4.12 15.39 7.12
C PHE A 161 -4.29 16.00 5.72
N ARG A 162 -3.19 16.47 5.12
CA ARG A 162 -3.14 16.97 3.74
C ARG A 162 -3.70 15.96 2.74
N ASP A 163 -3.36 14.69 2.88
CA ASP A 163 -3.80 13.63 1.96
C ASP A 163 -5.32 13.42 2.06
N CYS A 164 -5.87 13.57 3.26
CA CYS A 164 -7.33 13.52 3.46
C CYS A 164 -8.03 14.71 2.79
N GLU A 165 -7.44 15.92 2.83
CA GLU A 165 -7.98 17.08 2.13
C GLU A 165 -7.93 16.93 0.60
N ILE A 166 -6.89 16.29 0.07
CA ILE A 166 -6.81 15.95 -1.35
C ILE A 166 -7.95 14.99 -1.74
N VAL A 167 -8.14 13.89 -0.99
CA VAL A 167 -9.21 12.91 -1.23
C VAL A 167 -10.59 13.57 -1.16
N LYS A 168 -10.80 14.52 -0.23
CA LYS A 168 -12.02 15.31 -0.13
C LYS A 168 -12.22 16.21 -1.36
N LYS A 169 -11.18 16.92 -1.78
CA LYS A 169 -11.20 17.81 -2.94
C LYS A 169 -11.52 17.05 -4.25
N LEU A 170 -11.07 15.79 -4.33
CA LEU A 170 -11.36 14.91 -5.45
C LEU A 170 -12.74 14.21 -5.34
N ASN A 171 -13.60 14.61 -4.39
CA ASN A 171 -14.97 14.15 -4.22
C ASN A 171 -15.12 12.63 -4.01
N PHE A 172 -14.19 12.00 -3.31
CA PHE A 172 -14.43 10.63 -2.83
C PHE A 172 -15.46 10.63 -1.69
N LYS A 173 -16.37 9.67 -1.68
CA LYS A 173 -17.37 9.50 -0.61
C LYS A 173 -16.76 8.88 0.64
N THR A 174 -15.91 7.89 0.46
CA THR A 174 -15.21 7.23 1.58
C THR A 174 -13.75 7.00 1.27
N ALA A 175 -12.94 6.99 2.33
CA ALA A 175 -11.56 6.52 2.23
C ALA A 175 -11.18 5.70 3.47
N VAL A 176 -10.37 4.65 3.26
CA VAL A 176 -9.99 3.70 4.30
C VAL A 176 -8.49 3.75 4.59
N THR A 177 -8.17 3.69 5.86
CA THR A 177 -6.79 3.59 6.38
C THR A 177 -6.53 2.16 6.88
N SER A 178 -5.32 1.87 7.34
CA SER A 178 -4.99 0.64 8.08
C SER A 178 -4.97 0.87 9.60
N LEU A 179 -5.47 2.00 10.06
CA LEU A 179 -5.56 2.30 11.49
C LEU A 179 -6.69 1.50 12.12
N CYS A 180 -6.36 0.78 13.20
CA CYS A 180 -7.34 0.05 13.98
C CYS A 180 -7.93 0.95 15.06
N HIS A 181 -9.07 1.55 14.82
CA HIS A 181 -9.84 2.31 15.81
C HIS A 181 -11.34 2.14 15.57
N LYS A 182 -12.16 2.57 16.52
CA LYS A 182 -13.62 2.55 16.32
C LYS A 182 -13.98 3.46 15.13
N PRO A 183 -14.81 2.99 14.19
CA PRO A 183 -15.28 3.84 13.10
C PRO A 183 -15.96 5.11 13.63
N ASP A 184 -15.63 6.25 13.03
CA ASP A 184 -16.33 7.50 13.27
C ASP A 184 -17.07 7.88 11.96
N ILE A 185 -18.38 7.84 12.02
CA ILE A 185 -19.25 8.16 10.89
C ILE A 185 -19.08 9.62 10.42
N ASN A 186 -18.57 10.50 11.28
CA ASN A 186 -18.25 11.88 10.88
C ASN A 186 -16.92 11.99 10.13
N CYS A 187 -16.16 10.90 10.05
CA CYS A 187 -14.86 10.86 9.42
C CYS A 187 -14.78 9.81 8.28
N MET A 188 -15.70 9.95 7.30
CA MET A 188 -15.84 9.02 6.18
C MET A 188 -14.59 8.88 5.31
N LEU A 189 -13.68 9.86 5.35
CA LEU A 189 -12.43 9.84 4.58
C LEU A 189 -11.24 9.29 5.37
N ARG A 190 -11.47 8.67 6.53
CA ARG A 190 -10.45 7.99 7.34
C ARG A 190 -11.03 6.80 8.07
N LEU A 191 -11.86 6.03 7.43
CA LEU A 191 -12.45 4.83 8.02
C LEU A 191 -11.36 3.81 8.36
N PRO A 192 -11.44 3.16 9.51
CA PRO A 192 -10.48 2.14 9.90
C PRO A 192 -10.67 0.84 9.12
N ARG A 193 -9.59 0.09 8.94
CA ARG A 193 -9.64 -1.30 8.47
C ARG A 193 -8.96 -2.21 9.49
N TYR A 194 -9.51 -3.39 9.67
CA TYR A 194 -8.89 -4.46 10.44
C TYR A 194 -8.32 -5.49 9.47
N GLY A 195 -7.01 -5.71 9.52
CA GLY A 195 -6.37 -6.79 8.78
C GLY A 195 -6.79 -8.14 9.37
N LEU A 196 -7.22 -9.05 8.50
CA LEU A 196 -7.51 -10.43 8.85
C LEU A 196 -6.43 -11.32 8.25
N ILE A 197 -5.99 -12.32 9.00
CA ILE A 197 -5.08 -13.36 8.52
C ILE A 197 -5.78 -14.71 8.57
N GLU A 198 -5.39 -15.61 7.69
CA GLU A 198 -6.02 -16.92 7.51
C GLU A 198 -6.09 -17.76 8.81
N THR A 199 -5.10 -17.61 9.69
CA THR A 199 -5.00 -18.34 10.95
C THR A 199 -5.80 -17.72 12.10
N GLU A 200 -6.54 -16.64 11.86
CA GLU A 200 -7.25 -15.90 12.90
C GLU A 200 -8.57 -16.59 13.27
N SER A 201 -8.81 -16.81 14.57
CA SER A 201 -10.06 -17.35 15.04
C SER A 201 -11.20 -16.33 14.95
N LEU A 202 -12.45 -16.81 14.86
CA LEU A 202 -13.65 -15.95 14.88
C LEU A 202 -13.72 -15.09 16.13
N ASP A 203 -13.28 -15.59 17.27
CA ASP A 203 -13.24 -14.84 18.54
C ASP A 203 -12.26 -13.67 18.45
N ASN A 204 -11.08 -13.87 17.87
CA ASN A 204 -10.10 -12.81 17.63
C ASN A 204 -10.66 -11.75 16.69
N ILE A 205 -11.36 -12.15 15.64
CA ILE A 205 -12.02 -11.24 14.72
C ILE A 205 -13.10 -10.42 15.45
N ALA A 206 -13.92 -11.07 16.27
CA ALA A 206 -14.95 -10.40 17.08
C ALA A 206 -14.34 -9.39 18.06
N VAL A 207 -13.24 -9.75 18.74
CA VAL A 207 -12.49 -8.85 19.63
C VAL A 207 -11.95 -7.62 18.88
N LYS A 208 -11.42 -7.79 17.68
CA LYS A 208 -10.95 -6.68 16.83
C LYS A 208 -12.09 -5.75 16.43
N ILE A 209 -13.17 -6.29 15.89
CA ILE A 209 -14.32 -5.51 15.41
C ILE A 209 -14.98 -4.73 16.55
N ASN A 210 -15.12 -5.34 17.74
CA ASN A 210 -15.67 -4.67 18.90
C ASN A 210 -14.73 -3.65 19.57
N GLY A 211 -13.49 -3.50 19.07
CA GLY A 211 -12.51 -2.54 19.59
C GLY A 211 -11.91 -2.90 20.94
N ILE A 212 -12.17 -4.09 21.46
CA ILE A 212 -11.64 -4.57 22.76
C ILE A 212 -10.12 -4.64 22.72
N SER A 213 -9.53 -5.08 21.61
CA SER A 213 -8.07 -5.12 21.43
C SER A 213 -7.42 -3.74 21.59
N ASN A 214 -8.06 -2.69 21.07
CA ASN A 214 -7.59 -1.31 21.20
C ASN A 214 -7.71 -0.77 22.61
N PHE A 215 -8.77 -1.19 23.33
CA PHE A 215 -8.95 -0.86 24.75
C PHE A 215 -7.84 -1.49 25.59
N LEU A 216 -7.54 -2.76 25.38
CA LEU A 216 -6.49 -3.48 26.11
C LEU A 216 -5.10 -2.90 25.84
N GLN A 217 -4.76 -2.61 24.57
CA GLN A 217 -3.48 -1.97 24.21
C GLN A 217 -3.30 -0.59 24.84
N ARG A 218 -4.38 0.21 24.97
CA ARG A 218 -4.31 1.56 25.56
C ARG A 218 -4.23 1.57 27.08
N HIS A 219 -4.77 0.57 27.76
CA HIS A 219 -4.92 0.58 29.20
C HIS A 219 -4.01 -0.40 29.94
N LEU A 220 -3.50 -1.42 29.26
CA LEU A 220 -2.65 -2.42 29.89
C LEU A 220 -1.16 -2.27 29.54
N MET A 221 -0.77 -1.30 28.68
CA MET A 221 0.64 -1.07 28.27
C MET A 221 1.40 -2.39 28.01
N ILE A 222 0.84 -3.28 27.20
CA ILE A 222 1.50 -4.51 26.76
C ILE A 222 2.03 -4.31 25.35
#